data_c40e2133a01ebe607068d15cf7ae4aa9
#
_entry.id   c40e2133a01ebe607068d15cf7ae4aa9
#
_cell.length_a   1.000
_cell.length_b   1.000
_cell.length_c   1.000
_cell.angle_alpha   90.00
_cell.angle_beta   90.00
_cell.angle_gamma   90.00
#
_symmetry.space_group_name_H-M   'P 1'
#
loop_
_entity.id
_entity.type
_entity.pdbx_description
1 polymer ?
#
loop_
_entity_poly.entity_id
_entity_poly.type
_entity_poly.pdbx_seq_one_letter_code
_entity_poly.pdbx_strand_id
1 'polypeptide(L)'
;MIRISLVIPTHNRAAQLVAALESVVRQDLPRDEWECVVVSNNSTDDTEARFAAFAAAHPECALRLVAEDGPGVSYARNRGLREAQAPLVAFIDDDERVNEGFLR
;
A
#
# COMPACT_ATOMS: atom_id res chain seq x y z
N MET A 1 -5.52 -6.77 16.42
CA MET A 1 -4.40 -7.52 15.85
C MET A 1 -4.47 -7.50 14.33
N ILE A 2 -3.39 -7.13 13.67
CA ILE A 2 -3.35 -7.07 12.20
C ILE A 2 -3.30 -8.49 11.65
N ARG A 3 -4.28 -8.85 10.83
CA ARG A 3 -4.42 -10.20 10.27
C ARG A 3 -3.87 -10.32 8.86
N ILE A 4 -3.87 -9.21 8.11
CA ILE A 4 -3.41 -9.21 6.72
C ILE A 4 -2.68 -7.90 6.41
N SER A 5 -1.56 -8.01 5.73
CA SER A 5 -0.81 -6.87 5.21
C SER A 5 -0.97 -6.82 3.69
N LEU A 6 -1.49 -5.70 3.19
CA LEU A 6 -1.62 -5.46 1.77
C LEU A 6 -0.40 -4.66 1.31
N VAL A 7 0.33 -5.18 0.34
CA VAL A 7 1.55 -4.55 -0.18
C VAL A 7 1.31 -4.04 -1.59
N ILE A 8 1.63 -2.77 -1.83
CA ILE A 8 1.49 -2.12 -3.13
C ILE A 8 2.83 -1.56 -3.58
N PRO A 9 3.56 -2.27 -4.46
CA PRO A 9 4.76 -1.69 -5.07
C PRO A 9 4.36 -0.59 -6.04
N THR A 10 5.09 0.51 -6.07
CA THR A 10 4.82 1.62 -6.97
C THR A 10 6.10 2.25 -7.47
N HIS A 11 6.05 2.83 -8.68
CA HIS A 11 7.15 3.55 -9.28
C HIS A 11 6.58 4.62 -10.23
N ASN A 12 6.69 5.89 -9.83
CA ASN A 12 6.27 7.03 -10.66
C ASN A 12 4.82 6.94 -11.19
N ARG A 13 3.89 6.49 -10.35
CA ARG A 13 2.47 6.35 -10.71
C ARG A 13 1.57 6.93 -9.64
N ALA A 14 1.84 8.17 -9.25
CA ALA A 14 1.13 8.78 -8.12
C ALA A 14 -0.38 8.80 -8.27
N ALA A 15 -0.90 9.16 -9.46
CA ALA A 15 -2.35 9.23 -9.67
C ALA A 15 -3.00 7.84 -9.59
N GLN A 16 -2.37 6.84 -10.20
CA GLN A 16 -2.86 5.47 -10.15
C GLN A 16 -2.82 4.92 -8.73
N LEU A 17 -1.74 5.20 -7.99
CA LEU A 17 -1.61 4.77 -6.60
C LEU A 17 -2.73 5.36 -5.74
N VAL A 18 -3.02 6.65 -5.87
CA VAL A 18 -4.07 7.28 -5.08
C VAL A 18 -5.42 6.65 -5.38
N ALA A 19 -5.72 6.37 -6.65
CA ALA A 19 -6.97 5.69 -7.03
C ALA A 19 -7.06 4.30 -6.43
N ALA A 20 -5.94 3.55 -6.41
CA ALA A 20 -5.89 2.23 -5.77
C ALA A 20 -6.13 2.35 -4.26
N LEU A 21 -5.49 3.32 -3.60
CA LEU A 21 -5.66 3.54 -2.17
C LEU A 21 -7.09 3.94 -1.81
N GLU A 22 -7.76 4.69 -2.67
CA GLU A 22 -9.18 5.03 -2.44
C GLU A 22 -10.05 3.77 -2.38
N SER A 23 -9.76 2.76 -3.18
CA SER A 23 -10.48 1.49 -3.12
C SER A 23 -10.08 0.67 -1.89
N VAL A 24 -8.81 0.77 -1.46
CA VAL A 24 -8.31 0.03 -0.29
C VAL A 24 -8.95 0.52 1.00
N VAL A 25 -9.10 1.84 1.19
CA VAL A 25 -9.68 2.36 2.43
C VAL A 25 -11.16 2.05 2.60
N ARG A 26 -11.81 1.51 1.56
CA ARG A 26 -13.22 1.08 1.61
C ARG A 26 -13.40 -0.38 1.99
N GLN A 27 -12.31 -1.07 2.38
CA GLN A 27 -12.42 -2.48 2.78
C GLN A 27 -13.36 -2.64 3.95
N ASP A 28 -14.19 -3.68 3.93
CA ASP A 28 -15.15 -3.92 5.00
C ASP A 28 -14.60 -4.79 6.14
N LEU A 29 -13.34 -5.19 6.05
CA LEU A 29 -12.64 -5.77 7.18
C LEU A 29 -12.35 -4.66 8.20
N PRO A 30 -12.52 -4.91 9.53
CA PRO A 30 -12.22 -3.88 10.53
C PRO A 30 -10.82 -3.28 10.38
N ARG A 31 -10.73 -1.97 10.54
CA ARG A 31 -9.48 -1.24 10.27
C ARG A 31 -8.30 -1.65 11.13
N ASP A 32 -8.53 -2.20 12.28
CA ASP A 32 -7.47 -2.71 13.15
C ASP A 32 -7.00 -4.12 12.78
N GLU A 33 -7.60 -4.72 11.76
CA GLU A 33 -7.25 -6.08 11.33
C GLU A 33 -6.44 -6.10 10.03
N TRP A 34 -6.18 -4.95 9.41
CA TRP A 34 -5.36 -4.90 8.20
C TRP A 34 -4.46 -3.66 8.19
N GLU A 35 -3.39 -3.76 7.43
CA GLU A 35 -2.52 -2.62 7.13
C GLU A 35 -2.24 -2.58 5.63
N CYS A 36 -1.84 -1.41 5.14
CA CYS A 36 -1.39 -1.26 3.77
C CYS A 36 0.02 -0.68 3.77
N VAL A 37 0.94 -1.38 3.14
CA VAL A 37 2.34 -0.94 3.01
C VAL A 37 2.59 -0.62 1.53
N VAL A 38 2.80 0.65 1.24
CA VAL A 38 3.19 1.09 -0.09
C VAL A 38 4.72 1.10 -0.16
N VAL A 39 5.28 0.43 -1.15
CA VAL A 39 6.72 0.43 -1.36
C VAL A 39 7.03 1.30 -2.57
N SER A 40 7.63 2.46 -2.30
CA SER A 40 8.03 3.40 -3.36
C SER A 40 9.40 2.98 -3.89
N ASN A 41 9.41 2.43 -5.11
CA ASN A 41 10.62 1.92 -5.73
C ASN A 41 11.23 2.97 -6.65
N ASN A 42 12.16 3.76 -6.12
CA ASN A 42 12.87 4.79 -6.87
C ASN A 42 11.96 5.82 -7.55
N SER A 43 10.87 6.21 -6.89
CA SER A 43 9.97 7.23 -7.44
C SER A 43 10.64 8.60 -7.39
N THR A 44 10.57 9.32 -8.52
CA THR A 44 11.13 10.66 -8.66
C THR A 44 10.04 11.72 -8.86
N ASP A 45 8.78 11.30 -8.94
CA ASP A 45 7.64 12.21 -9.04
C ASP A 45 7.12 12.61 -7.65
N ASP A 46 5.88 13.06 -7.54
CA ASP A 46 5.28 13.48 -6.27
C ASP A 46 4.58 12.33 -5.52
N THR A 47 4.91 11.07 -5.83
CA THR A 47 4.28 9.89 -5.23
C THR A 47 4.30 9.94 -3.69
N GLU A 48 5.46 10.20 -3.10
CA GLU A 48 5.56 10.17 -1.63
C GLU A 48 4.77 11.31 -0.99
N ALA A 49 4.79 12.51 -1.59
CA ALA A 49 4.02 13.65 -1.09
C ALA A 49 2.52 13.41 -1.19
N ARG A 50 2.06 12.83 -2.30
CA ARG A 50 0.65 12.51 -2.49
C ARG A 50 0.19 11.39 -1.57
N PHE A 51 1.04 10.40 -1.32
CA PHE A 51 0.74 9.36 -0.34
C PHE A 51 0.59 9.98 1.05
N ALA A 52 1.51 10.86 1.44
CA ALA A 52 1.47 11.48 2.77
C ALA A 52 0.17 12.27 2.97
N ALA A 53 -0.25 13.03 1.95
CA ALA A 53 -1.51 13.76 2.00
C ALA A 53 -2.72 12.82 2.11
N PHE A 54 -2.70 11.72 1.37
CA PHE A 54 -3.77 10.73 1.43
C PHE A 54 -3.85 10.07 2.81
N ALA A 55 -2.71 9.66 3.35
CA ALA A 55 -2.66 9.02 4.67
C ALA A 55 -3.13 9.97 5.77
N ALA A 56 -2.77 11.26 5.66
CA ALA A 56 -3.20 12.27 6.63
C ALA A 56 -4.73 12.47 6.59
N ALA A 57 -5.36 12.27 5.44
CA ALA A 57 -6.81 12.34 5.29
C ALA A 57 -7.54 11.08 5.79
N HIS A 58 -6.81 10.00 6.05
CA HIS A 58 -7.37 8.72 6.52
C HIS A 58 -6.63 8.20 7.74
N PRO A 59 -6.61 8.97 8.85
CA PRO A 59 -5.83 8.58 10.04
C PRO A 59 -6.37 7.33 10.74
N GLU A 60 -7.59 6.93 10.43
CA GLU A 60 -8.19 5.72 10.97
C GLU A 60 -7.64 4.45 10.32
N CYS A 61 -6.94 4.55 9.19
CA CYS A 61 -6.39 3.40 8.47
C CYS A 61 -4.89 3.30 8.71
N ALA A 62 -4.40 2.06 8.84
CA ALA A 62 -2.97 1.80 9.01
C ALA A 62 -2.28 1.81 7.64
N LEU A 63 -1.90 2.98 7.19
CA LEU A 63 -1.24 3.21 5.90
C LEU A 63 0.18 3.69 6.16
N ARG A 64 1.16 3.06 5.52
CA ARG A 64 2.54 3.56 5.59
C ARG A 64 3.27 3.32 4.28
N LEU A 65 4.27 4.16 4.04
CA LEU A 65 5.09 4.07 2.84
C LEU A 65 6.54 3.83 3.25
N VAL A 66 7.20 2.93 2.57
CA VAL A 66 8.64 2.70 2.70
C VAL A 66 9.29 2.87 1.34
N ALA A 67 10.53 3.33 1.33
CA ALA A 67 11.30 3.52 0.11
C ALA A 67 12.21 2.31 -0.10
N GLU A 68 12.31 1.87 -1.36
CA GLU A 68 13.21 0.79 -1.75
C GLU A 68 14.04 1.25 -2.94
N ASP A 69 15.37 1.22 -2.84
CA ASP A 69 16.26 1.69 -3.90
C ASP A 69 16.86 0.57 -4.75
N GLY A 70 16.57 -0.69 -4.44
CA GLY A 70 16.93 -1.80 -5.31
C GLY A 70 16.14 -1.74 -6.63
N PRO A 71 16.76 -2.05 -7.77
CA PRO A 71 16.09 -1.87 -9.06
C PRO A 71 15.05 -2.94 -9.34
N GLY A 72 13.81 -2.51 -9.60
CA GLY A 72 12.76 -3.37 -10.11
C GLY A 72 11.77 -3.86 -9.07
N VAL A 73 10.68 -4.44 -9.57
CA VAL A 73 9.51 -4.84 -8.77
C VAL A 73 9.81 -5.94 -7.77
N SER A 74 10.78 -6.82 -8.08
CA SER A 74 11.16 -7.89 -7.16
C SER A 74 11.73 -7.35 -5.86
N TYR A 75 12.54 -6.30 -5.92
CA TYR A 75 13.07 -5.65 -4.73
C TYR A 75 11.95 -5.00 -3.92
N ALA A 76 11.00 -4.37 -4.62
CA ALA A 76 9.86 -3.73 -3.95
C ALA A 76 9.00 -4.76 -3.21
N ARG A 77 8.70 -5.88 -3.85
CA ARG A 77 7.91 -6.95 -3.23
C ARG A 77 8.63 -7.55 -2.03
N ASN A 78 9.94 -7.80 -2.16
CA ASN A 78 10.74 -8.32 -1.04
C ASN A 78 10.78 -7.34 0.12
N ARG A 79 10.87 -6.04 -0.16
CA ARG A 79 10.82 -5.03 0.90
C ARG A 79 9.46 -5.06 1.59
N GLY A 80 8.37 -5.17 0.83
CA GLY A 80 7.03 -5.27 1.40
C GLY A 80 6.88 -6.48 2.31
N LEU A 81 7.42 -7.63 1.90
CA LEU A 81 7.40 -8.82 2.75
C LEU A 81 8.14 -8.62 4.07
N ARG A 82 9.28 -7.94 4.03
CA ARG A 82 10.06 -7.66 5.25
C ARG A 82 9.34 -6.68 6.17
N GLU A 83 8.60 -5.74 5.59
CA GLU A 83 7.89 -4.71 6.36
C GLU A 83 6.53 -5.19 6.90
N ALA A 84 5.95 -6.21 6.29
CA ALA A 84 4.63 -6.71 6.66
C ALA A 84 4.63 -7.23 8.11
N GLN A 85 3.61 -6.83 8.87
CA GLN A 85 3.48 -7.22 10.27
C GLN A 85 2.50 -8.38 10.47
N ALA A 86 1.71 -8.70 9.44
CA ALA A 86 0.67 -9.72 9.53
C ALA A 86 1.18 -11.08 9.06
N PRO A 87 0.55 -12.17 9.51
CA PRO A 87 0.90 -13.52 9.02
C PRO A 87 0.48 -13.75 7.58
N LEU A 88 -0.50 -13.00 7.07
CA LEU A 88 -0.94 -13.10 5.68
C LEU A 88 -0.54 -11.83 4.94
N VAL A 89 -0.05 -11.99 3.71
CA VAL A 89 0.37 -10.88 2.86
C VAL A 89 -0.34 -11.00 1.51
N ALA A 90 -0.97 -9.91 1.08
CA ALA A 90 -1.57 -9.80 -0.24
C ALA A 90 -0.84 -8.72 -1.03
N PHE A 91 -0.75 -8.91 -2.34
CA PHE A 91 -0.13 -7.94 -3.24
C PHE A 91 -1.15 -7.46 -4.27
N ILE A 92 -1.15 -6.16 -4.55
CA ILE A 92 -1.84 -5.62 -5.71
C ILE A 92 -0.89 -4.66 -6.43
N ASP A 93 -1.12 -4.47 -7.72
CA ASP A 93 -0.37 -3.47 -8.49
C ASP A 93 -0.94 -2.08 -8.21
N ASP A 94 -0.13 -1.05 -8.42
CA ASP A 94 -0.50 0.32 -8.12
C ASP A 94 -1.57 0.89 -9.05
N ASP A 95 -1.91 0.19 -10.13
CA ASP A 95 -2.99 0.56 -11.03
C ASP A 95 -4.25 -0.30 -10.86
N GLU A 96 -4.28 -1.17 -9.85
CA GLU A 96 -5.42 -2.03 -9.56
C GLU A 96 -6.35 -1.38 -8.54
N ARG A 97 -7.65 -1.64 -8.70
CA ARG A 97 -8.66 -1.29 -7.71
C ARG A 97 -9.27 -2.57 -7.18
N VAL A 98 -9.59 -2.59 -5.90
CA VAL A 98 -10.15 -3.76 -5.25
C VAL A 98 -11.56 -3.47 -4.77
N ASN A 99 -12.40 -4.50 -4.71
CA ASN A 99 -13.73 -4.34 -4.16
C ASN A 99 -13.70 -4.37 -2.63
N GLU A 100 -14.82 -4.03 -2.00
CA GLU A 100 -14.91 -3.88 -0.55
C GLU A 100 -14.60 -5.17 0.22
N GLY A 101 -14.82 -6.31 -0.39
CA GLY A 101 -14.58 -7.61 0.25
C GLY A 101 -13.23 -8.24 -0.05
N PHE A 102 -12.31 -7.51 -0.68
CA PHE A 102 -11.06 -8.09 -1.16
C PHE A 102 -10.23 -8.72 -0.03
N LEU A 103 -10.16 -8.06 1.13
CA LEU A 103 -9.35 -8.53 2.25
C LEU A 103 -10.07 -9.52 3.18
N ARG A 104 -11.37 -9.71 2.97
CA ARG A 104 -12.14 -10.66 3.80
C ARG A 104 -11.70 -12.09 3.57
#